data_cd46ddfccc26c4973f6d530b6d1a61c3
#
_entry.id   cd46ddfccc26c4973f6d530b6d1a61c3
#
_cell.length_a   1.000
_cell.length_b   1.000
_cell.length_c   1.000
_cell.angle_alpha   90.00
_cell.angle_beta   90.00
_cell.angle_gamma   90.00
#
_symmetry.space_group_name_H-M   'P 1'
#
loop_
_entity.id
_entity.type
_entity.pdbx_description
1 polymer ?
#
loop_
_entity_poly.entity_id
_entity_poly.type
_entity_poly.pdbx_seq_one_letter_code
_entity_poly.pdbx_strand_id
1 'polypeptide(L)'
;MSVFRIISLLLSATGIIACVAMGIVSYQYSYALRHYGFAQGDIGKAMIVIAEMRSETRAAIGYDDDTLIAKAKNAHDMTAEQLDTEISVLEDDMITDEGRATYQQIKDGVASYQQIEAQILEMGTASDPAKRMQAQQMAGEQMDPVFQQVYADMTGLLDSSVTNGNAMEAKLNVFRVVIFIVILLIIGVGFAGSEKAGKRIAKGIAGPLKALADRLDGFAAGDLTSDFPKVETEDEMAAMNRAATAMATNLRMIIEDINNALNARANGDWT
;
A
#
# COMPACT_ATOMS: atom_id res chain seq x y z
N MET A 1 -22.98 13.60 -24.70
CA MET A 1 -23.10 13.03 -23.29
C MET A 1 -22.37 11.71 -23.05
N SER A 2 -22.24 10.80 -24.01
CA SER A 2 -21.61 9.48 -23.78
C SER A 2 -20.09 9.54 -23.54
N VAL A 3 -19.35 10.40 -24.21
CA VAL A 3 -17.89 10.49 -24.15
C VAL A 3 -17.41 11.01 -22.79
N PHE A 4 -18.07 12.04 -22.26
CA PHE A 4 -17.74 12.60 -20.93
C PHE A 4 -17.98 11.58 -19.82
N ARG A 5 -19.05 10.79 -19.92
CA ARG A 5 -19.33 9.68 -18.99
C ARG A 5 -18.26 8.59 -19.06
N ILE A 6 -17.78 8.24 -20.25
CA ILE A 6 -16.73 7.23 -20.41
C ILE A 6 -15.41 7.70 -19.80
N ILE A 7 -15.02 8.95 -20.03
CA ILE A 7 -13.81 9.54 -19.43
C ILE A 7 -13.92 9.59 -17.90
N SER A 8 -15.06 10.03 -17.38
CA SER A 8 -15.31 10.07 -15.92
C SER A 8 -15.28 8.68 -15.30
N LEU A 9 -15.87 7.67 -15.96
CA LEU A 9 -15.83 6.28 -15.50
C LEU A 9 -14.41 5.71 -15.51
N LEU A 10 -13.61 5.99 -16.55
CA LEU A 10 -12.21 5.54 -16.60
C LEU A 10 -11.37 6.19 -15.50
N LEU A 11 -11.52 7.50 -15.27
CA LEU A 11 -10.83 8.19 -14.18
C LEU A 11 -11.22 7.64 -12.79
N SER A 12 -12.52 7.43 -12.58
CA SER A 12 -13.01 6.85 -11.32
C SER A 12 -12.51 5.42 -11.12
N ALA A 13 -12.52 4.59 -12.16
CA ALA A 13 -12.01 3.22 -12.12
C ALA A 13 -10.50 3.21 -11.81
N THR A 14 -9.72 4.11 -12.41
CA THR A 14 -8.28 4.25 -12.13
C THR A 14 -8.03 4.63 -10.67
N GLY A 15 -8.81 5.58 -10.13
CA GLY A 15 -8.73 5.98 -8.73
C GLY A 15 -9.05 4.82 -7.77
N ILE A 16 -10.11 4.06 -8.05
CA ILE A 16 -10.49 2.89 -7.24
C ILE A 16 -9.39 1.82 -7.27
N ILE A 17 -8.87 1.49 -8.45
CA ILE A 17 -7.78 0.51 -8.61
C ILE A 17 -6.53 0.95 -7.83
N ALA A 18 -6.16 2.24 -7.91
CA ALA A 18 -5.03 2.77 -7.16
C ALA A 18 -5.24 2.69 -5.65
N CYS A 19 -6.43 3.02 -5.14
CA CYS A 19 -6.77 2.90 -3.72
C CYS A 19 -6.72 1.44 -3.23
N VAL A 20 -7.29 0.50 -4.00
CA VAL A 20 -7.26 -0.93 -3.66
C VAL A 20 -5.82 -1.45 -3.66
N ALA A 21 -5.03 -1.10 -4.68
CA ALA A 21 -3.62 -1.49 -4.76
C ALA A 21 -2.82 -0.95 -3.57
N MET A 22 -3.02 0.31 -3.18
CA MET A 22 -2.38 0.91 -2.01
C MET A 22 -2.79 0.21 -0.71
N GLY A 23 -4.06 -0.15 -0.57
CA GLY A 23 -4.56 -0.92 0.57
C GLY A 23 -3.89 -2.30 0.68
N ILE A 24 -3.74 -3.01 -0.43
CA ILE A 24 -3.04 -4.31 -0.47
C ILE A 24 -1.56 -4.15 -0.09
N VAL A 25 -0.86 -3.16 -0.66
CA VAL A 25 0.56 -2.91 -0.33
C VAL A 25 0.72 -2.55 1.16
N SER A 26 -0.14 -1.68 1.68
CA SER A 26 -0.11 -1.29 3.10
C SER A 26 -0.34 -2.48 4.03
N TYR A 27 -1.32 -3.33 3.71
CA TYR A 27 -1.59 -4.56 4.47
C TYR A 27 -0.38 -5.50 4.46
N GLN A 28 0.17 -5.78 3.29
CA GLN A 28 1.34 -6.67 3.14
C GLN A 28 2.58 -6.13 3.86
N TYR A 29 2.80 -4.80 3.80
CA TYR A 29 3.90 -4.17 4.52
C TYR A 29 3.72 -4.27 6.05
N SER A 30 2.51 -3.99 6.54
CA SER A 30 2.20 -4.14 7.97
C SER A 30 2.36 -5.58 8.45
N TYR A 31 1.96 -6.55 7.61
CA TYR A 31 2.15 -7.97 7.88
C TYR A 31 3.63 -8.33 7.97
N ALA A 32 4.44 -7.92 6.99
CA ALA A 32 5.88 -8.17 6.98
C ALA A 32 6.59 -7.54 8.18
N LEU A 33 6.24 -6.30 8.53
CA LEU A 33 6.83 -5.60 9.67
C LEU A 33 6.52 -6.30 10.99
N ARG A 34 5.27 -6.72 11.18
CA ARG A 34 4.82 -7.37 12.42
C ARG A 34 5.49 -8.73 12.61
N HIS A 35 5.47 -9.60 11.59
CA HIS A 35 5.88 -10.99 11.74
C HIS A 35 7.37 -11.26 11.45
N TYR A 36 8.08 -10.30 10.86
CA TYR A 36 9.52 -10.44 10.62
C TYR A 36 10.32 -9.32 11.26
N GLY A 37 9.89 -8.06 11.14
CA GLY A 37 10.63 -6.93 11.67
C GLY A 37 10.60 -6.87 13.21
N PHE A 38 9.42 -6.97 13.82
CA PHE A 38 9.29 -6.95 15.29
C PHE A 38 9.77 -8.26 15.91
N ALA A 39 9.48 -9.40 15.29
CA ALA A 39 9.95 -10.70 15.75
C ALA A 39 11.48 -10.75 15.92
N GLN A 40 12.26 -10.14 15.03
CA GLN A 40 13.72 -10.03 15.18
C GLN A 40 14.11 -9.27 16.47
N GLY A 41 13.38 -8.18 16.75
CA GLY A 41 13.58 -7.39 17.98
C GLY A 41 13.27 -8.17 19.24
N ASP A 42 12.19 -8.93 19.24
CA ASP A 42 11.74 -9.69 20.40
C ASP A 42 12.62 -10.93 20.66
N ILE A 43 13.08 -11.63 19.61
CA ILE A 43 14.12 -12.66 19.73
C ILE A 43 15.41 -12.06 20.30
N GLY A 44 15.85 -10.90 19.81
CA GLY A 44 17.04 -10.22 20.31
C GLY A 44 16.94 -9.84 21.79
N LYS A 45 15.77 -9.39 22.26
CA LYS A 45 15.53 -9.12 23.68
C LYS A 45 15.64 -10.39 24.52
N ALA A 46 14.98 -11.47 24.13
CA ALA A 46 15.07 -12.76 24.82
C ALA A 46 16.51 -13.26 24.93
N MET A 47 17.32 -13.09 23.86
CA MET A 47 18.75 -13.43 23.86
C MET A 47 19.56 -12.60 24.86
N ILE A 48 19.26 -11.30 24.98
CA ILE A 48 19.92 -10.42 25.94
C ILE A 48 19.56 -10.86 27.37
N VAL A 49 18.26 -11.04 27.62
CA VAL A 49 17.74 -11.35 28.96
C VAL A 49 18.29 -12.68 29.49
N ILE A 50 18.35 -13.75 28.67
CA ILE A 50 18.94 -15.04 29.10
C ILE A 50 20.45 -14.92 29.36
N ALA A 51 21.15 -14.07 28.60
CA ALA A 51 22.58 -13.83 28.83
C ALA A 51 22.82 -13.02 30.12
N GLU A 52 21.96 -12.04 30.42
CA GLU A 52 21.97 -11.31 31.69
C GLU A 52 21.70 -12.26 32.89
N MET A 53 20.64 -13.07 32.81
CA MET A 53 20.29 -14.06 33.80
C MET A 53 21.45 -15.01 34.10
N ARG A 54 22.12 -15.54 33.07
CA ARG A 54 23.34 -16.34 33.24
C ARG A 54 24.47 -15.58 33.95
N SER A 55 24.65 -14.31 33.64
CA SER A 55 25.67 -13.44 34.24
C SER A 55 25.39 -13.23 35.74
N GLU A 56 24.13 -12.99 36.10
CA GLU A 56 23.68 -12.77 37.47
C GLU A 56 23.80 -14.04 38.31
N THR A 57 23.48 -15.20 37.79
CA THR A 57 23.70 -16.50 38.39
C THR A 57 25.17 -16.71 38.72
N ARG A 58 26.05 -16.48 37.74
CA ARG A 58 27.50 -16.60 37.94
C ARG A 58 28.02 -15.59 38.97
N ALA A 59 27.49 -14.38 39.02
CA ALA A 59 27.82 -13.41 40.04
C ALA A 59 27.37 -13.87 41.42
N ALA A 60 26.13 -14.38 41.55
CA ALA A 60 25.60 -14.84 42.83
C ALA A 60 26.43 -15.99 43.44
N ILE A 61 26.87 -16.96 42.61
CA ILE A 61 27.67 -18.08 43.09
C ILE A 61 29.17 -17.75 43.19
N GLY A 62 29.61 -16.62 42.62
CA GLY A 62 31.03 -16.20 42.65
C GLY A 62 31.38 -15.24 43.77
N TYR A 63 30.40 -14.57 44.40
CA TYR A 63 30.64 -13.64 45.49
C TYR A 63 30.79 -14.40 46.86
N ASP A 64 31.63 -13.82 47.74
CA ASP A 64 31.77 -14.24 49.11
C ASP A 64 31.05 -13.31 50.10
N ASP A 65 30.55 -12.19 49.64
CA ASP A 65 29.84 -11.18 50.42
C ASP A 65 28.32 -11.41 50.33
N ASP A 66 27.65 -11.63 51.44
CA ASP A 66 26.23 -11.93 51.52
C ASP A 66 25.36 -10.80 50.91
N THR A 67 25.80 -9.53 50.98
CA THR A 67 25.08 -8.40 50.44
C THR A 67 25.15 -8.41 48.91
N LEU A 68 26.31 -8.76 48.33
CA LEU A 68 26.50 -8.90 46.90
C LEU A 68 25.76 -10.11 46.35
N ILE A 69 25.77 -11.23 47.07
CA ILE A 69 24.98 -12.42 46.77
C ILE A 69 23.49 -12.08 46.70
N ALA A 70 22.97 -11.42 47.75
CA ALA A 70 21.56 -11.02 47.79
C ALA A 70 21.18 -10.07 46.65
N LYS A 71 22.07 -9.13 46.30
CA LYS A 71 21.86 -8.22 45.19
C LYS A 71 21.81 -8.96 43.86
N ALA A 72 22.74 -9.89 43.61
CA ALA A 72 22.79 -10.69 42.38
C ALA A 72 21.55 -11.60 42.26
N LYS A 73 21.10 -12.21 43.36
CA LYS A 73 19.85 -13.00 43.38
C LYS A 73 18.62 -12.17 43.05
N ASN A 74 18.50 -10.98 43.66
CA ASN A 74 17.36 -10.11 43.36
C ASN A 74 17.35 -9.66 41.87
N ALA A 75 18.51 -9.38 41.28
CA ALA A 75 18.63 -9.07 39.87
C ALA A 75 18.20 -10.28 39.02
N HIS A 76 18.72 -11.46 39.34
CA HIS A 76 18.37 -12.72 38.70
C HIS A 76 16.85 -13.00 38.72
N ASP A 77 16.20 -12.83 39.89
CA ASP A 77 14.76 -13.10 40.00
C ASP A 77 13.94 -12.17 39.10
N MET A 78 14.33 -10.89 38.97
CA MET A 78 13.71 -9.94 38.04
C MET A 78 13.95 -10.32 36.56
N THR A 79 15.17 -10.74 36.26
CA THR A 79 15.55 -11.13 34.89
C THR A 79 14.89 -12.45 34.51
N ALA A 80 14.67 -13.37 35.44
CA ALA A 80 13.92 -14.61 35.21
C ALA A 80 12.44 -14.34 34.82
N GLU A 81 11.76 -13.46 35.58
CA GLU A 81 10.39 -13.03 35.25
C GLU A 81 10.31 -12.33 33.88
N GLN A 82 11.32 -11.51 33.58
CA GLN A 82 11.42 -10.86 32.27
C GLN A 82 11.66 -11.89 31.16
N LEU A 83 12.51 -12.91 31.37
CA LEU A 83 12.76 -13.97 30.38
C LEU A 83 11.47 -14.72 30.04
N ASP A 84 10.69 -15.11 31.05
CA ASP A 84 9.40 -15.79 30.81
C ASP A 84 8.44 -14.93 29.98
N THR A 85 8.44 -13.62 30.22
CA THR A 85 7.64 -12.66 29.45
C THR A 85 8.12 -12.58 28.00
N GLU A 86 9.43 -12.39 27.76
CA GLU A 86 9.98 -12.28 26.41
C GLU A 86 9.81 -13.59 25.62
N ILE A 87 9.97 -14.76 26.27
CA ILE A 87 9.71 -16.06 25.64
C ILE A 87 8.22 -16.20 25.25
N SER A 88 7.29 -15.74 26.08
CA SER A 88 5.86 -15.83 25.75
C SER A 88 5.48 -14.94 24.58
N VAL A 89 6.10 -13.77 24.41
CA VAL A 89 5.88 -12.85 23.28
C VAL A 89 6.26 -13.50 21.95
N LEU A 90 7.31 -14.32 21.93
CA LEU A 90 7.76 -15.01 20.71
C LEU A 90 6.72 -15.97 20.13
N GLU A 91 5.79 -16.49 20.94
CA GLU A 91 4.78 -17.44 20.47
C GLU A 91 3.90 -16.85 19.37
N ASP A 92 3.47 -15.61 19.54
CA ASP A 92 2.60 -14.90 18.58
C ASP A 92 3.31 -14.57 17.26
N ASP A 93 4.64 -14.51 17.27
CA ASP A 93 5.46 -14.21 16.10
C ASP A 93 5.73 -15.43 15.21
N MET A 94 5.47 -16.64 15.71
CA MET A 94 5.78 -17.91 15.04
C MET A 94 4.71 -18.30 14.02
N ILE A 95 4.80 -17.73 12.82
CA ILE A 95 3.81 -17.97 11.75
C ILE A 95 4.09 -19.19 10.88
N THR A 96 5.33 -19.73 10.90
CA THR A 96 5.72 -20.91 10.13
C THR A 96 5.78 -22.16 11.00
N ASP A 97 5.59 -23.34 10.41
CA ASP A 97 5.70 -24.62 11.16
C ASP A 97 7.10 -24.83 11.70
N GLU A 98 8.14 -24.46 10.92
CA GLU A 98 9.53 -24.50 11.34
C GLU A 98 9.80 -23.55 12.52
N GLY A 99 9.31 -22.30 12.43
CA GLY A 99 9.42 -21.33 13.52
C GLY A 99 8.75 -21.82 14.80
N ARG A 100 7.56 -22.41 14.71
CA ARG A 100 6.86 -23.01 15.87
C ARG A 100 7.64 -24.18 16.48
N ALA A 101 8.23 -25.03 15.65
CA ALA A 101 9.04 -26.14 16.14
C ALA A 101 10.30 -25.64 16.87
N THR A 102 11.02 -24.68 16.30
CA THR A 102 12.20 -24.06 16.91
C THR A 102 11.84 -23.31 18.21
N TYR A 103 10.72 -22.56 18.22
CA TYR A 103 10.20 -21.90 19.41
C TYR A 103 9.95 -22.91 20.53
N GLN A 104 9.33 -24.06 20.24
CA GLN A 104 9.08 -25.09 21.24
C GLN A 104 10.41 -25.66 21.80
N GLN A 105 11.42 -25.87 20.97
CA GLN A 105 12.75 -26.28 21.40
C GLN A 105 13.38 -25.23 22.34
N ILE A 106 13.29 -23.94 21.99
CA ILE A 106 13.76 -22.84 22.85
C ILE A 106 13.04 -22.86 24.19
N LYS A 107 11.72 -22.97 24.20
CA LYS A 107 10.89 -22.99 25.40
C LYS A 107 11.26 -24.15 26.35
N ASP A 108 11.41 -25.34 25.79
CA ASP A 108 11.83 -26.53 26.53
C ASP A 108 13.28 -26.40 27.06
N GLY A 109 14.16 -25.82 26.25
CA GLY A 109 15.54 -25.52 26.59
C GLY A 109 15.64 -24.49 27.73
N VAL A 110 14.86 -23.39 27.66
CA VAL A 110 14.80 -22.40 28.76
C VAL A 110 14.29 -23.00 30.06
N ALA A 111 13.24 -23.82 30.00
CA ALA A 111 12.74 -24.51 31.18
C ALA A 111 13.81 -25.44 31.80
N SER A 112 14.54 -26.17 30.99
CA SER A 112 15.67 -27.02 31.44
C SER A 112 16.81 -26.18 32.04
N TYR A 113 17.13 -25.04 31.39
CA TYR A 113 18.12 -24.10 31.89
C TYR A 113 17.74 -23.56 33.27
N GLN A 114 16.53 -23.06 33.44
CA GLN A 114 16.02 -22.53 34.71
C GLN A 114 16.01 -23.60 35.82
N GLN A 115 15.68 -24.86 35.51
CA GLN A 115 15.70 -25.93 36.44
C GLN A 115 17.13 -26.23 36.99
N ILE A 116 18.13 -26.26 36.11
CA ILE A 116 19.53 -26.47 36.46
C ILE A 116 20.05 -25.27 37.28
N GLU A 117 19.71 -24.07 36.80
CA GLU A 117 20.13 -22.82 37.43
C GLU A 117 19.60 -22.66 38.86
N ALA A 118 18.34 -23.03 39.11
CA ALA A 118 17.77 -23.01 40.47
C ALA A 118 18.57 -23.90 41.46
N GLN A 119 19.00 -25.08 41.00
CA GLN A 119 19.83 -25.97 41.80
C GLN A 119 21.22 -25.36 42.10
N ILE A 120 21.81 -24.75 41.06
CA ILE A 120 23.10 -24.06 41.19
C ILE A 120 23.04 -22.89 42.14
N LEU A 121 21.98 -22.07 42.08
CA LEU A 121 21.77 -20.94 42.98
C LEU A 121 21.59 -21.40 44.42
N GLU A 122 20.79 -22.46 44.66
CA GLU A 122 20.59 -23.02 45.99
C GLU A 122 21.91 -23.48 46.63
N MET A 123 22.72 -24.22 45.87
CA MET A 123 24.02 -24.72 46.38
C MET A 123 25.09 -23.63 46.45
N GLY A 124 25.13 -22.73 45.41
CA GLY A 124 26.19 -21.74 45.25
C GLY A 124 26.09 -20.58 46.25
N THR A 125 24.90 -20.34 46.79
CA THR A 125 24.66 -19.32 47.83
C THR A 125 24.60 -19.90 49.26
N ALA A 126 24.86 -21.20 49.39
CA ALA A 126 24.96 -21.83 50.70
C ALA A 126 26.23 -21.41 51.46
N SER A 127 26.22 -21.46 52.77
CA SER A 127 27.38 -21.15 53.61
C SER A 127 28.47 -22.23 53.56
N ASP A 128 28.17 -23.42 53.00
CA ASP A 128 29.09 -24.55 52.87
C ASP A 128 30.01 -24.38 51.66
N PRO A 129 31.34 -24.26 51.85
CA PRO A 129 32.28 -24.08 50.71
C PRO A 129 32.30 -25.27 49.73
N ALA A 130 32.01 -26.49 50.18
CA ALA A 130 31.96 -27.66 49.32
C ALA A 130 30.78 -27.59 48.36
N LYS A 131 29.60 -27.16 48.83
CA LYS A 131 28.42 -26.92 47.99
C LYS A 131 28.65 -25.81 46.99
N ARG A 132 29.30 -24.71 47.40
CA ARG A 132 29.63 -23.59 46.47
C ARG A 132 30.58 -24.04 45.37
N MET A 133 31.62 -24.85 45.71
CA MET A 133 32.50 -25.40 44.69
C MET A 133 31.75 -26.33 43.70
N GLN A 134 30.85 -27.17 44.24
CA GLN A 134 30.01 -28.04 43.41
C GLN A 134 29.09 -27.23 42.49
N ALA A 135 28.49 -26.14 42.98
CA ALA A 135 27.66 -25.23 42.17
C ALA A 135 28.46 -24.60 41.03
N GLN A 136 29.69 -24.15 41.27
CA GLN A 136 30.57 -23.61 40.25
C GLN A 136 30.91 -24.64 39.15
N GLN A 137 31.17 -25.90 39.57
CA GLN A 137 31.42 -27.00 38.64
C GLN A 137 30.15 -27.29 37.79
N MET A 138 28.97 -27.41 38.43
CA MET A 138 27.71 -27.63 37.72
C MET A 138 27.38 -26.48 36.77
N ALA A 139 27.70 -25.24 37.10
CA ALA A 139 27.51 -24.10 36.22
C ALA A 139 28.32 -24.24 34.91
N GLY A 140 29.56 -24.78 34.99
CA GLY A 140 30.38 -25.03 33.81
C GLY A 140 29.97 -26.27 33.02
N GLU A 141 29.64 -27.37 33.72
CA GLU A 141 29.44 -28.68 33.10
C GLU A 141 28.00 -28.95 32.66
N GLN A 142 26.99 -28.35 33.31
CA GLN A 142 25.58 -28.61 33.02
C GLN A 142 24.84 -27.37 32.53
N MET A 143 24.96 -26.22 33.18
CA MET A 143 24.22 -25.02 32.83
C MET A 143 24.72 -24.42 31.50
N ASP A 144 26.05 -24.27 31.34
CA ASP A 144 26.64 -23.65 30.16
C ASP A 144 26.31 -24.38 28.85
N PRO A 145 26.37 -25.70 28.75
CA PRO A 145 25.97 -26.40 27.52
C PRO A 145 24.51 -26.16 27.13
N VAL A 146 23.60 -26.16 28.12
CA VAL A 146 22.17 -25.88 27.86
C VAL A 146 21.97 -24.44 27.46
N PHE A 147 22.64 -23.49 28.12
CA PHE A 147 22.63 -22.08 27.68
C PHE A 147 23.11 -21.94 26.23
N GLN A 148 24.24 -22.57 25.85
CA GLN A 148 24.78 -22.49 24.51
C GLN A 148 23.82 -23.07 23.47
N GLN A 149 23.10 -24.15 23.79
CA GLN A 149 22.11 -24.72 22.91
C GLN A 149 20.92 -23.78 22.73
N VAL A 150 20.33 -23.27 23.81
CA VAL A 150 19.21 -22.32 23.76
C VAL A 150 19.59 -21.06 22.98
N TYR A 151 20.80 -20.54 23.24
CA TYR A 151 21.29 -19.35 22.54
C TYR A 151 21.51 -19.59 21.04
N ALA A 152 21.99 -20.79 20.66
CA ALA A 152 22.15 -21.20 19.28
C ALA A 152 20.79 -21.36 18.59
N ASP A 153 19.80 -21.95 19.26
CA ASP A 153 18.44 -22.11 18.73
C ASP A 153 17.77 -20.74 18.52
N MET A 154 17.93 -19.80 19.47
CA MET A 154 17.48 -18.41 19.30
C MET A 154 18.19 -17.70 18.14
N THR A 155 19.51 -17.92 17.98
CA THR A 155 20.27 -17.37 16.84
C THR A 155 19.75 -17.92 15.52
N GLY A 156 19.50 -19.23 15.45
CA GLY A 156 18.93 -19.87 14.25
C GLY A 156 17.54 -19.33 13.92
N LEU A 157 16.70 -19.09 14.94
CA LEU A 157 15.39 -18.49 14.77
C LEU A 157 15.49 -17.05 14.26
N LEU A 158 16.43 -16.27 14.79
CA LEU A 158 16.71 -14.91 14.34
C LEU A 158 17.16 -14.89 12.87
N ASP A 159 18.10 -15.74 12.49
CA ASP A 159 18.61 -15.85 11.11
C ASP A 159 17.50 -16.28 10.14
N SER A 160 16.65 -17.21 10.55
CA SER A 160 15.47 -17.62 9.78
C SER A 160 14.49 -16.47 9.60
N SER A 161 14.22 -15.69 10.67
CA SER A 161 13.36 -14.51 10.61
C SER A 161 13.92 -13.43 9.67
N VAL A 162 15.23 -13.16 9.73
CA VAL A 162 15.92 -12.23 8.82
C VAL A 162 15.81 -12.71 7.37
N THR A 163 16.07 -13.99 7.11
CA THR A 163 16.02 -14.58 5.76
C THR A 163 14.61 -14.52 5.18
N ASN A 164 13.60 -14.87 5.96
CA ASN A 164 12.20 -14.82 5.55
C ASN A 164 11.72 -13.37 5.36
N GLY A 165 12.17 -12.44 6.20
CA GLY A 165 11.92 -11.01 6.05
C GLY A 165 12.47 -10.46 4.73
N ASN A 166 13.72 -10.77 4.41
CA ASN A 166 14.36 -10.37 3.14
C ASN A 166 13.66 -11.00 1.92
N ALA A 167 13.24 -12.26 2.01
CA ALA A 167 12.47 -12.89 0.95
C ALA A 167 11.09 -12.24 0.75
N MET A 168 10.45 -11.83 1.83
CA MET A 168 9.19 -11.08 1.79
C MET A 168 9.39 -9.69 1.19
N GLU A 169 10.43 -8.97 1.58
CA GLU A 169 10.80 -7.67 0.99
C GLU A 169 10.99 -7.78 -0.52
N ALA A 170 11.72 -8.80 -1.00
CA ALA A 170 11.93 -9.03 -2.43
C ALA A 170 10.59 -9.24 -3.17
N LYS A 171 9.66 -10.04 -2.61
CA LYS A 171 8.32 -10.25 -3.16
C LYS A 171 7.50 -8.94 -3.20
N LEU A 172 7.54 -8.17 -2.12
CA LEU A 172 6.85 -6.87 -2.04
C LEU A 172 7.41 -5.87 -3.06
N ASN A 173 8.72 -5.87 -3.28
CA ASN A 173 9.36 -5.01 -4.27
C ASN A 173 8.90 -5.36 -5.71
N VAL A 174 8.86 -6.64 -6.07
CA VAL A 174 8.31 -7.08 -7.37
C VAL A 174 6.85 -6.67 -7.51
N PHE A 175 6.04 -6.91 -6.48
CA PHE A 175 4.62 -6.55 -6.47
C PHE A 175 4.41 -5.05 -6.65
N ARG A 176 5.20 -4.21 -5.98
CA ARG A 176 5.21 -2.74 -6.13
C ARG A 176 5.50 -2.32 -7.56
N VAL A 177 6.53 -2.91 -8.19
CA VAL A 177 6.90 -2.60 -9.58
C VAL A 177 5.78 -2.99 -10.55
N VAL A 178 5.18 -4.17 -10.37
CA VAL A 178 4.05 -4.63 -11.19
C VAL A 178 2.86 -3.68 -11.09
N ILE A 179 2.47 -3.30 -9.87
CA ILE A 179 1.38 -2.33 -9.66
C ILE A 179 1.69 -1.01 -10.34
N PHE A 180 2.91 -0.50 -10.19
CA PHE A 180 3.33 0.76 -10.81
C PHE A 180 3.21 0.71 -12.34
N ILE A 181 3.66 -0.38 -12.96
CA ILE A 181 3.52 -0.58 -14.41
C ILE A 181 2.05 -0.65 -14.82
N VAL A 182 1.20 -1.36 -14.09
CA VAL A 182 -0.24 -1.46 -14.38
C VAL A 182 -0.90 -0.08 -14.32
N ILE A 183 -0.60 0.72 -13.30
CA ILE A 183 -1.13 2.07 -13.18
C ILE A 183 -0.69 2.94 -14.35
N LEU A 184 0.60 2.90 -14.75
CA LEU A 184 1.10 3.64 -15.91
C LEU A 184 0.41 3.23 -17.20
N LEU A 185 0.15 1.94 -17.41
CA LEU A 185 -0.58 1.45 -18.58
C LEU A 185 -2.03 1.99 -18.60
N ILE A 186 -2.72 1.97 -17.47
CA ILE A 186 -4.09 2.49 -17.37
C ILE A 186 -4.12 3.99 -17.68
N ILE A 187 -3.17 4.77 -17.13
CA ILE A 187 -3.04 6.20 -17.41
C ILE A 187 -2.76 6.43 -18.90
N GLY A 188 -1.85 5.66 -19.51
CA GLY A 188 -1.53 5.74 -20.93
C GLY A 188 -2.73 5.47 -21.83
N VAL A 189 -3.51 4.42 -21.53
CA VAL A 189 -4.75 4.08 -22.25
C VAL A 189 -5.79 5.20 -22.08
N GLY A 190 -5.95 5.71 -20.88
CA GLY A 190 -6.85 6.82 -20.57
C GLY A 190 -6.49 8.09 -21.35
N PHE A 191 -5.20 8.43 -21.41
CA PHE A 191 -4.71 9.58 -22.17
C PHE A 191 -4.98 9.44 -23.69
N ALA A 192 -4.64 8.28 -24.27
CA ALA A 192 -4.90 8.00 -25.68
C ALA A 192 -6.41 8.01 -26.02
N GLY A 193 -7.23 7.50 -25.09
CA GLY A 193 -8.69 7.57 -25.19
C GLY A 193 -9.22 9.01 -25.17
N SER A 194 -8.71 9.84 -24.28
CA SER A 194 -9.08 11.26 -24.15
C SER A 194 -8.71 12.07 -25.40
N GLU A 195 -7.54 11.81 -25.98
CA GLU A 195 -7.12 12.47 -27.22
C GLU A 195 -8.04 12.13 -28.40
N LYS A 196 -8.38 10.84 -28.57
CA LYS A 196 -9.33 10.40 -29.58
C LYS A 196 -10.74 11.00 -29.39
N ALA A 197 -11.18 11.05 -28.13
CA ALA A 197 -12.46 11.65 -27.76
C ALA A 197 -12.48 13.16 -28.04
N GLY A 198 -11.42 13.88 -27.68
CA GLY A 198 -11.26 15.29 -27.95
C GLY A 198 -11.31 15.61 -29.47
N LYS A 199 -10.60 14.82 -30.29
CA LYS A 199 -10.64 14.96 -31.77
C LYS A 199 -12.04 14.68 -32.33
N ARG A 200 -12.79 13.73 -31.78
CA ARG A 200 -14.18 13.47 -32.20
C ARG A 200 -15.12 14.62 -31.83
N ILE A 201 -15.00 15.17 -30.63
CA ILE A 201 -15.78 16.32 -30.18
C ILE A 201 -15.45 17.55 -31.03
N ALA A 202 -14.16 17.81 -31.29
CA ALA A 202 -13.75 18.92 -32.13
C ALA A 202 -14.31 18.81 -33.55
N LYS A 203 -14.28 17.64 -34.16
CA LYS A 203 -14.87 17.42 -35.51
C LYS A 203 -16.40 17.41 -35.51
N GLY A 204 -17.05 16.88 -34.49
CA GLY A 204 -18.50 16.74 -34.40
C GLY A 204 -19.24 18.00 -33.97
N ILE A 205 -18.59 18.88 -33.19
CA ILE A 205 -19.22 20.06 -32.60
C ILE A 205 -18.55 21.35 -33.10
N ALA A 206 -17.25 21.51 -32.89
CA ALA A 206 -16.56 22.76 -33.17
C ALA A 206 -16.49 23.05 -34.68
N GLY A 207 -16.31 22.02 -35.52
CA GLY A 207 -16.30 22.18 -36.99
C GLY A 207 -17.64 22.68 -37.53
N PRO A 208 -18.75 21.94 -37.31
CA PRO A 208 -20.07 22.38 -37.77
C PRO A 208 -20.51 23.73 -37.17
N LEU A 209 -20.19 23.99 -35.89
CA LEU A 209 -20.49 25.28 -35.25
C LEU A 209 -19.78 26.45 -35.94
N LYS A 210 -18.50 26.26 -36.25
CA LYS A 210 -17.73 27.26 -36.98
C LYS A 210 -18.31 27.48 -38.37
N ALA A 211 -18.63 26.42 -39.12
CA ALA A 211 -19.23 26.53 -40.44
C ALA A 211 -20.59 27.24 -40.41
N LEU A 212 -21.41 27.01 -39.38
CA LEU A 212 -22.67 27.72 -39.17
C LEU A 212 -22.44 29.21 -38.85
N ALA A 213 -21.46 29.53 -38.00
CA ALA A 213 -21.10 30.89 -37.66
C ALA A 213 -20.60 31.66 -38.88
N ASP A 214 -19.65 31.10 -39.65
CA ASP A 214 -19.12 31.69 -40.86
C ASP A 214 -20.24 31.93 -41.91
N ARG A 215 -21.24 31.04 -41.99
CA ARG A 215 -22.38 31.19 -42.89
C ARG A 215 -23.37 32.28 -42.40
N LEU A 216 -23.60 32.38 -41.11
CA LEU A 216 -24.41 33.45 -40.51
C LEU A 216 -23.77 34.84 -40.71
N ASP A 217 -22.45 34.93 -40.60
CA ASP A 217 -21.71 36.15 -40.90
C ASP A 217 -21.85 36.55 -42.37
N GLY A 218 -21.75 35.62 -43.32
CA GLY A 218 -21.99 35.84 -44.74
C GLY A 218 -23.44 36.27 -44.97
N PHE A 219 -24.41 35.66 -44.32
CA PHE A 219 -25.83 36.03 -44.39
C PHE A 219 -26.08 37.47 -43.88
N ALA A 220 -25.46 37.83 -42.77
CA ALA A 220 -25.51 39.18 -42.23
C ALA A 220 -24.87 40.24 -43.15
N ALA A 221 -23.84 39.83 -43.88
CA ALA A 221 -23.21 40.68 -44.94
C ALA A 221 -24.00 40.80 -46.26
N GLY A 222 -25.19 40.14 -46.33
CA GLY A 222 -26.08 40.24 -47.50
C GLY A 222 -26.01 39.08 -48.48
N ASP A 223 -25.22 38.05 -48.24
CA ASP A 223 -25.26 36.81 -49.03
C ASP A 223 -26.50 35.97 -48.68
N LEU A 224 -27.56 36.20 -49.39
CA LEU A 224 -28.81 35.46 -49.24
C LEU A 224 -28.90 34.22 -50.12
N THR A 225 -27.89 33.97 -50.98
CA THR A 225 -27.94 32.93 -52.00
C THR A 225 -27.25 31.62 -51.59
N SER A 226 -26.20 31.68 -50.76
CA SER A 226 -25.46 30.51 -50.35
C SER A 226 -26.28 29.65 -49.40
N ASP A 227 -26.10 28.32 -49.49
CA ASP A 227 -26.79 27.35 -48.62
C ASP A 227 -26.14 27.24 -47.26
N PHE A 228 -26.93 26.91 -46.25
CA PHE A 228 -26.41 26.56 -44.92
C PHE A 228 -25.75 25.19 -44.96
N PRO A 229 -24.71 24.97 -44.15
CA PRO A 229 -23.98 23.68 -44.09
C PRO A 229 -24.94 22.55 -43.69
N LYS A 230 -24.81 21.39 -44.33
CA LYS A 230 -25.57 20.21 -43.94
C LYS A 230 -25.03 19.69 -42.61
N VAL A 231 -25.89 19.52 -41.61
CA VAL A 231 -25.58 18.93 -40.29
C VAL A 231 -26.24 17.56 -40.20
N GLU A 232 -25.41 16.52 -40.10
CA GLU A 232 -25.85 15.10 -40.11
C GLU A 232 -26.23 14.59 -38.70
N THR A 233 -26.31 15.45 -37.71
CA THR A 233 -26.66 15.09 -36.33
C THR A 233 -28.13 15.41 -36.03
N GLU A 234 -28.71 14.76 -35.03
CA GLU A 234 -30.07 15.06 -34.51
C GLU A 234 -30.03 15.78 -33.17
N ASP A 235 -28.98 16.54 -32.91
CA ASP A 235 -28.73 17.26 -31.68
C ASP A 235 -29.11 18.77 -31.77
N GLU A 236 -28.71 19.52 -30.76
CA GLU A 236 -28.94 20.97 -30.66
C GLU A 236 -28.33 21.73 -31.86
N MET A 237 -27.24 21.21 -32.44
CA MET A 237 -26.61 21.80 -33.64
C MET A 237 -27.52 21.69 -34.86
N ALA A 238 -28.15 20.54 -35.05
CA ALA A 238 -29.11 20.35 -36.13
C ALA A 238 -30.34 21.27 -35.96
N ALA A 239 -30.80 21.47 -34.70
CA ALA A 239 -31.89 22.40 -34.40
C ALA A 239 -31.52 23.84 -34.73
N MET A 240 -30.31 24.29 -34.36
CA MET A 240 -29.79 25.63 -34.68
C MET A 240 -29.66 25.81 -36.20
N ASN A 241 -29.15 24.82 -36.92
CA ASN A 241 -28.99 24.89 -38.38
C ASN A 241 -30.34 24.93 -39.08
N ARG A 242 -31.34 24.16 -38.63
CA ARG A 242 -32.71 24.24 -39.19
C ARG A 242 -33.35 25.60 -38.97
N ALA A 243 -33.20 26.18 -37.77
CA ALA A 243 -33.72 27.50 -37.45
C ALA A 243 -33.08 28.59 -38.31
N ALA A 244 -31.75 28.56 -38.49
CA ALA A 244 -31.01 29.49 -39.34
C ALA A 244 -31.41 29.34 -40.80
N THR A 245 -31.58 28.11 -41.30
CA THR A 245 -32.04 27.84 -42.68
C THR A 245 -33.46 28.37 -42.89
N ALA A 246 -34.37 28.12 -41.95
CA ALA A 246 -35.75 28.63 -42.02
C ALA A 246 -35.80 30.17 -42.05
N MET A 247 -34.99 30.82 -41.21
CA MET A 247 -34.88 32.29 -41.19
C MET A 247 -34.40 32.83 -42.54
N ALA A 248 -33.37 32.23 -43.11
CA ALA A 248 -32.85 32.64 -44.43
C ALA A 248 -33.88 32.43 -45.56
N THR A 249 -34.59 31.31 -45.53
CA THR A 249 -35.65 31.02 -46.52
C THR A 249 -36.78 32.04 -46.44
N ASN A 250 -37.26 32.35 -45.24
CA ASN A 250 -38.31 33.33 -45.03
C ASN A 250 -37.89 34.72 -45.52
N LEU A 251 -36.64 35.14 -45.26
CA LEU A 251 -36.12 36.42 -45.70
C LEU A 251 -35.98 36.49 -47.23
N ARG A 252 -35.52 35.40 -47.86
CA ARG A 252 -35.50 35.29 -49.29
C ARG A 252 -36.92 35.49 -49.97
N MET A 253 -37.91 34.80 -49.39
CA MET A 253 -39.29 34.92 -49.84
C MET A 253 -39.80 36.38 -49.79
N ILE A 254 -39.56 37.02 -48.64
CA ILE A 254 -39.97 38.42 -48.42
C ILE A 254 -39.32 39.35 -49.46
N ILE A 255 -38.01 39.18 -49.75
CA ILE A 255 -37.29 40.00 -50.69
C ILE A 255 -37.81 39.72 -52.13
N GLU A 256 -38.09 38.46 -52.45
CA GLU A 256 -38.66 38.07 -53.72
C GLU A 256 -40.05 38.67 -53.89
N ASP A 257 -40.90 38.61 -52.90
CA ASP A 257 -42.24 39.26 -52.92
C ASP A 257 -42.15 40.79 -53.15
N ILE A 258 -41.20 41.43 -52.40
CA ILE A 258 -40.96 42.88 -52.61
C ILE A 258 -40.47 43.16 -54.01
N ASN A 259 -39.53 42.40 -54.53
CA ASN A 259 -39.04 42.58 -55.89
C ASN A 259 -40.15 42.37 -56.95
N ASN A 260 -40.99 41.35 -56.76
CA ASN A 260 -42.14 41.09 -57.62
C ASN A 260 -43.14 42.23 -57.58
N ALA A 261 -43.48 42.76 -56.43
CA ALA A 261 -44.36 43.91 -56.27
C ALA A 261 -43.79 45.19 -56.91
N LEU A 262 -42.47 45.44 -56.75
CA LEU A 262 -41.79 46.56 -57.40
C LEU A 262 -41.78 46.46 -58.89
N ASN A 263 -41.52 45.26 -59.42
CA ASN A 263 -41.52 44.99 -60.88
C ASN A 263 -42.94 45.14 -61.45
N ALA A 264 -44.00 44.68 -60.80
CA ALA A 264 -45.39 44.88 -61.21
C ALA A 264 -45.72 46.35 -61.31
N ARG A 265 -45.35 47.14 -60.29
CA ARG A 265 -45.55 48.60 -60.29
C ARG A 265 -44.76 49.29 -61.42
N ALA A 266 -43.49 48.88 -61.63
CA ALA A 266 -42.67 49.45 -62.73
C ALA A 266 -43.25 49.18 -64.09
N ASN A 267 -44.00 48.07 -64.29
CA ASN A 267 -44.67 47.66 -65.48
C ASN A 267 -46.10 48.22 -65.65
N GLY A 268 -46.54 49.07 -64.67
CA GLY A 268 -47.84 49.74 -64.77
C GLY A 268 -49.03 48.95 -64.26
N ASP A 269 -48.78 47.85 -63.50
CA ASP A 269 -49.81 47.07 -62.82
C ASP A 269 -50.01 47.65 -61.42
N TRP A 270 -51.15 48.36 -61.21
CA TRP A 270 -51.50 49.09 -60.00
C TRP A 270 -52.64 48.43 -59.21
N THR A 271 -52.94 47.14 -59.46
CA THR A 271 -54.03 46.42 -58.74
C THR A 271 -53.56 45.80 -57.42
#